data_67b9c1fba51f7448c387523fd12e3517
#
_entry.id   67b9c1fba51f7448c387523fd12e3517
#
_cell.length_a   1.000
_cell.length_b   1.000
_cell.length_c   1.000
_cell.angle_alpha   90.00
_cell.angle_beta   90.00
_cell.angle_gamma   90.00
#
_symmetry.space_group_name_H-M   'P 1'
#
loop_
_entity.id
_entity.type
_entity.pdbx_description
1 polymer ?
#
loop_
_entity_poly.entity_id
_entity_poly.type
_entity_poly.pdbx_seq_one_letter_code
_entity_poly.pdbx_strand_id
1 'polypeptide(L)'
;MTFEEKLSEIYNKIANEISGMIPVEWDQVFTIAYVNDRGGEIVFNYTKPGSDELNYYTYIPREYNVSEKVFYDLWTDLYRLFKKLRNAFKEEDLEPW
;
A
#
# COMPACT_ATOMS: atom_id res chain seq x y z
N MET A 1 22.31 -4.58 8.91
CA MET A 1 21.41 -3.81 8.04
C MET A 1 21.22 -2.41 8.61
N THR A 2 21.47 -1.39 7.80
CA THR A 2 21.25 -0.01 8.22
C THR A 2 19.77 0.31 8.22
N PHE A 3 19.38 1.41 8.89
CA PHE A 3 18.01 1.89 8.89
C PHE A 3 17.52 2.20 7.45
N GLU A 4 18.38 2.83 6.65
CA GLU A 4 18.05 3.17 5.27
C GLU A 4 17.82 1.93 4.40
N GLU A 5 18.65 0.89 4.58
CA GLU A 5 18.48 -0.37 3.87
C GLU A 5 17.17 -1.06 4.28
N LYS A 6 16.84 -1.03 5.56
CA LYS A 6 15.62 -1.59 6.11
C LYS A 6 14.38 -0.88 5.53
N LEU A 7 14.42 0.46 5.47
CA LEU A 7 13.35 1.24 4.86
C LEU A 7 13.18 0.91 3.38
N SER A 8 14.29 0.85 2.65
CA SER A 8 14.27 0.55 1.21
C SER A 8 13.62 -0.82 0.96
N GLU A 9 13.96 -1.82 1.75
CA GLU A 9 13.37 -3.15 1.64
C GLU A 9 11.86 -3.12 1.88
N ILE A 10 11.41 -2.40 2.91
CA ILE A 10 9.98 -2.29 3.21
C ILE A 10 9.24 -1.54 2.11
N TYR A 11 9.78 -0.43 1.62
CA TYR A 11 9.17 0.34 0.52
C TYR A 11 9.04 -0.51 -0.75
N ASN A 12 10.05 -1.31 -1.07
CA ASN A 12 9.98 -2.20 -2.23
C ASN A 12 8.88 -3.24 -2.08
N LYS A 13 8.72 -3.79 -0.88
CA LYS A 13 7.64 -4.75 -0.60
C LYS A 13 6.27 -4.11 -0.72
N ILE A 14 6.12 -2.88 -0.22
CA ILE A 14 4.87 -2.12 -0.34
C ILE A 14 4.53 -1.87 -1.81
N ALA A 15 5.50 -1.42 -2.59
CA ALA A 15 5.30 -1.15 -4.01
C ALA A 15 4.90 -2.42 -4.77
N ASN A 16 5.54 -3.54 -4.48
CA ASN A 16 5.21 -4.82 -5.10
C ASN A 16 3.80 -5.29 -4.72
N GLU A 17 3.41 -5.10 -3.47
CA GLU A 17 2.08 -5.48 -3.00
C GLU A 17 1.00 -4.66 -3.69
N ILE A 18 1.16 -3.35 -3.77
CA ILE A 18 0.21 -2.47 -4.46
C ILE A 18 0.13 -2.83 -5.93
N SER A 19 1.28 -3.05 -6.57
CA SER A 19 1.32 -3.47 -7.97
C SER A 19 0.55 -4.77 -8.20
N GLY A 20 0.64 -5.71 -7.26
CA GLY A 20 -0.10 -6.96 -7.32
C GLY A 20 -1.60 -6.82 -7.09
N MET A 21 -2.04 -5.74 -6.45
CA MET A 21 -3.44 -5.46 -6.19
C MET A 21 -4.15 -4.82 -7.39
N ILE A 22 -3.40 -4.15 -8.27
CA ILE A 22 -3.95 -3.48 -9.45
C ILE A 22 -3.82 -4.42 -10.66
N PRO A 23 -4.93 -4.97 -11.17
CA PRO A 23 -4.88 -6.02 -12.20
C PRO A 23 -4.67 -5.50 -13.62
N VAL A 24 -4.42 -4.21 -13.79
CA VAL A 24 -4.20 -3.57 -15.09
C VAL A 24 -2.95 -2.72 -15.04
N GLU A 25 -2.47 -2.28 -16.19
CA GLU A 25 -1.36 -1.34 -16.24
C GLU A 25 -1.76 -0.02 -15.58
N TRP A 26 -0.82 0.56 -14.84
CA TRP A 26 -1.03 1.85 -14.18
C TRP A 26 0.22 2.72 -14.37
N ASP A 27 0.02 4.03 -14.26
CA ASP A 27 1.08 5.02 -14.44
C ASP A 27 1.56 5.56 -13.09
N GLN A 28 0.63 6.00 -12.25
CA GLN A 28 0.94 6.57 -10.95
C GLN A 28 0.04 5.98 -9.88
N VAL A 29 0.57 5.85 -8.66
CA VAL A 29 -0.18 5.41 -7.49
C VAL A 29 0.01 6.44 -6.38
N PHE A 30 -1.09 6.88 -5.79
CA PHE A 30 -1.11 7.80 -4.67
C PHE A 30 -1.66 7.06 -3.46
N THR A 31 -0.85 6.92 -2.42
CA THR A 31 -1.21 6.14 -1.24
C THR A 31 -1.22 7.03 0.01
N ILE A 32 -2.26 6.89 0.81
CA ILE A 32 -2.36 7.52 2.12
C ILE A 32 -2.53 6.41 3.15
N ALA A 33 -1.70 6.39 4.16
CA ALA A 33 -1.73 5.38 5.21
C ALA A 33 -1.74 6.02 6.59
N TYR A 34 -2.67 5.60 7.43
CA TYR A 34 -2.73 5.95 8.84
C TYR A 34 -2.66 4.65 9.62
N VAL A 35 -1.55 4.41 10.32
CA VAL A 35 -1.37 3.20 11.11
C VAL A 35 -0.96 3.60 12.52
N ASN A 36 -1.66 3.05 13.51
CA ASN A 36 -1.35 3.24 14.93
C ASN A 36 -1.43 1.92 15.67
N ASP A 37 -1.28 1.93 17.00
CA ASP A 37 -1.24 0.70 17.79
C ASP A 37 -2.58 -0.03 17.83
N ARG A 38 -3.69 0.64 17.52
CA ARG A 38 -5.04 0.07 17.57
C ARG A 38 -5.55 -0.38 16.21
N GLY A 39 -4.90 0.03 15.13
CA GLY A 39 -5.32 -0.28 13.78
C GLY A 39 -4.91 0.80 12.82
N GLY A 40 -5.62 0.94 11.72
CA GLY A 40 -5.28 1.96 10.75
C GLY A 40 -6.11 1.85 9.49
N GLU A 41 -5.81 2.73 8.56
CA GLU A 41 -6.49 2.79 7.28
C GLU A 41 -5.45 3.02 6.19
N ILE A 42 -5.59 2.31 5.10
CA ILE A 42 -4.75 2.49 3.91
C ILE A 42 -5.67 2.67 2.72
N VAL A 43 -5.49 3.79 2.01
CA VAL A 43 -6.25 4.11 0.82
C VAL A 43 -5.26 4.35 -0.30
N PHE A 44 -5.54 3.84 -1.47
CA PHE A 44 -4.74 4.22 -2.63
C PHE A 44 -5.61 4.45 -3.85
N ASN A 45 -5.11 5.31 -4.72
CA ASN A 45 -5.71 5.61 -6.01
C ASN A 45 -4.64 5.45 -7.07
N TYR A 46 -5.04 5.14 -8.28
CA TYR A 46 -4.08 4.95 -9.37
C TYR A 46 -4.61 5.59 -10.65
N THR A 47 -3.68 5.90 -11.54
CA THR A 47 -4.02 6.39 -12.87
C THR A 47 -3.61 5.34 -13.90
N LYS A 48 -4.38 5.24 -14.98
CA LYS A 48 -4.03 4.38 -16.11
C LYS A 48 -3.11 5.13 -17.07
N PRO A 49 -2.29 4.42 -17.86
CA PRO A 49 -1.40 5.09 -18.80
C PRO A 49 -2.14 6.06 -19.72
N GLY A 50 -1.63 7.28 -19.82
CA GLY A 50 -2.21 8.31 -20.67
C GLY A 50 -3.43 9.00 -20.10
N SER A 51 -3.79 8.76 -18.84
CA SER A 51 -4.96 9.37 -18.19
C SER A 51 -4.55 10.01 -16.86
N ASP A 52 -5.18 11.14 -16.53
CA ASP A 52 -5.03 11.81 -15.24
C ASP A 52 -6.18 11.46 -14.30
N GLU A 53 -7.13 10.63 -14.74
CA GLU A 53 -8.28 10.26 -13.93
C GLU A 53 -7.87 9.32 -12.80
N LEU A 54 -8.30 9.64 -11.57
CA LEU A 54 -8.02 8.81 -10.40
C LEU A 54 -9.01 7.65 -10.31
N ASN A 55 -8.47 6.46 -10.16
CA ASN A 55 -9.26 5.24 -9.96
C ASN A 55 -9.06 4.78 -8.52
N TYR A 56 -10.17 4.60 -7.79
CA TYR A 56 -10.11 4.24 -6.37
C TYR A 56 -9.96 2.74 -6.19
N TYR A 57 -9.12 2.34 -5.24
CA TYR A 57 -8.83 0.93 -4.98
C TYR A 57 -10.08 0.12 -4.63
N THR A 58 -11.07 0.74 -4.00
CA THR A 58 -12.29 0.07 -3.56
C THR A 58 -13.14 -0.46 -4.73
N TYR A 59 -12.94 0.06 -5.93
CA TYR A 59 -13.68 -0.38 -7.11
C TYR A 59 -13.01 -1.55 -7.84
N ILE A 60 -11.78 -1.89 -7.49
CA ILE A 60 -11.03 -2.96 -8.18
C ILE A 60 -11.77 -4.30 -8.18
N PRO A 61 -12.28 -4.81 -7.04
CA PRO A 61 -12.96 -6.10 -7.05
C PRO A 61 -14.16 -6.14 -8.01
N ARG A 62 -14.96 -5.10 -8.01
CA ARG A 62 -16.14 -5.03 -8.88
C ARG A 62 -15.77 -4.82 -10.35
N GLU A 63 -14.86 -3.88 -10.61
CA GLU A 63 -14.52 -3.48 -11.98
C GLU A 63 -13.79 -4.58 -12.74
N TYR A 64 -12.93 -5.34 -12.04
CA TYR A 64 -12.08 -6.36 -12.67
C TYR A 64 -12.42 -7.79 -12.23
N ASN A 65 -13.59 -7.96 -11.61
CA ASN A 65 -14.06 -9.28 -11.17
C ASN A 65 -13.06 -10.02 -10.29
N VAL A 66 -12.42 -9.31 -9.38
CA VAL A 66 -11.51 -9.89 -8.39
C VAL A 66 -12.33 -10.27 -7.16
N SER A 67 -12.05 -11.43 -6.56
CA SER A 67 -12.70 -11.84 -5.32
C SER A 67 -12.46 -10.81 -4.22
N GLU A 68 -13.53 -10.38 -3.55
CA GLU A 68 -13.42 -9.44 -2.43
C GLU A 68 -12.57 -10.01 -1.30
N LYS A 69 -12.66 -11.31 -1.07
CA LYS A 69 -11.85 -11.98 -0.06
C LYS A 69 -10.36 -11.95 -0.43
N VAL A 70 -10.03 -12.24 -1.67
CA VAL A 70 -8.65 -12.19 -2.14
C VAL A 70 -8.11 -10.78 -2.03
N PHE A 71 -8.90 -9.79 -2.44
CA PHE A 71 -8.49 -8.40 -2.37
C PHE A 71 -8.29 -7.93 -0.93
N TYR A 72 -9.19 -8.34 -0.03
CA TYR A 72 -9.08 -8.03 1.39
C TYR A 72 -7.82 -8.66 1.99
N ASP A 73 -7.49 -9.89 1.60
CA ASP A 73 -6.27 -10.56 2.09
C ASP A 73 -5.02 -9.80 1.63
N LEU A 74 -5.00 -9.31 0.38
CA LEU A 74 -3.92 -8.49 -0.14
C LEU A 74 -3.83 -7.15 0.61
N TRP A 75 -4.98 -6.53 0.87
CA TRP A 75 -5.04 -5.29 1.67
C TRP A 75 -4.49 -5.51 3.07
N THR A 76 -4.81 -6.65 3.69
CA THR A 76 -4.31 -6.99 5.02
C THR A 76 -2.79 -7.13 5.01
N ASP A 77 -2.23 -7.74 3.97
CA ASP A 77 -0.78 -7.85 3.82
C ASP A 77 -0.14 -6.48 3.64
N LEU A 78 -0.78 -5.61 2.88
CA LEU A 78 -0.33 -4.22 2.71
C LEU A 78 -0.34 -3.47 4.05
N TYR A 79 -1.40 -3.65 4.83
CA TYR A 79 -1.51 -3.06 6.16
C TYR A 79 -0.34 -3.51 7.06
N ARG A 80 -0.02 -4.80 7.03
CA ARG A 80 1.11 -5.34 7.81
C ARG A 80 2.44 -4.72 7.40
N LEU A 81 2.64 -4.47 6.12
CA LEU A 81 3.85 -3.81 5.62
C LEU A 81 3.95 -2.37 6.13
N PHE A 82 2.85 -1.61 6.11
CA PHE A 82 2.84 -0.25 6.66
C PHE A 82 3.05 -0.24 8.18
N LYS A 83 2.51 -1.23 8.88
CA LYS A 83 2.76 -1.37 10.31
C LYS A 83 4.23 -1.65 10.59
N LYS A 84 4.85 -2.48 9.78
CA LYS A 84 6.28 -2.77 9.86
C LYS A 84 7.11 -1.51 9.60
N LEU A 85 6.70 -0.70 8.62
CA LEU A 85 7.34 0.59 8.33
C LEU A 85 7.26 1.52 9.53
N ARG A 86 6.08 1.64 10.14
CA ARG A 86 5.88 2.46 11.34
C ARG A 86 6.79 2.00 12.48
N ASN A 87 6.87 0.68 12.70
CA ASN A 87 7.71 0.13 13.75
C ASN A 87 9.19 0.39 13.50
N ALA A 88 9.63 0.39 12.25
CA ALA A 88 11.00 0.72 11.89
C ALA A 88 11.37 2.14 12.31
N PHE A 89 10.45 3.10 12.09
CA PHE A 89 10.66 4.48 12.56
C PHE A 89 10.65 4.57 14.08
N LYS A 90 9.76 3.85 14.75
CA LYS A 90 9.70 3.83 16.22
C LYS A 90 10.98 3.28 16.85
N GLU A 91 11.58 2.26 16.25
CA GLU A 91 12.86 1.70 16.72
C GLU A 91 13.99 2.73 16.67
N GLU A 92 13.92 3.68 15.75
CA GLU A 92 14.89 4.77 15.63
C GLU A 92 14.46 6.03 16.41
N ASP A 93 13.42 5.92 17.23
CA ASP A 93 12.86 7.03 18.01
C ASP A 93 12.40 8.19 17.13
N LEU A 94 11.87 7.87 15.96
CA LEU A 94 11.33 8.83 14.99
C LEU A 94 9.82 8.69 14.88
N GLU A 95 9.13 9.81 14.63
CA GLU A 95 7.70 9.76 14.32
C GLU A 95 7.50 9.59 12.82
N PRO A 96 6.81 8.54 12.37
CA PRO A 96 6.68 8.26 10.94
C PRO A 96 5.68 9.17 10.22
N TRP A 97 4.67 9.63 10.91
CA TRP A 97 3.65 10.54 10.38
C TRP A 97 2.72 11.07 11.48
#